data_fe16fc128258af27a59dda1861785ee4
#
_entry.id   fe16fc128258af27a59dda1861785ee4
#
_cell.length_a   1.000
_cell.length_b   1.000
_cell.length_c   1.000
_cell.angle_alpha   90.00
_cell.angle_beta   90.00
_cell.angle_gamma   90.00
#
_symmetry.space_group_name_H-M   'P 1'
#
loop_
_entity.id
_entity.type
_entity.pdbx_description
1 polymer ?
#
loop_
_entity_poly.entity_id
_entity_poly.type
_entity_poly.pdbx_seq_one_letter_code
_entity_poly.pdbx_strand_id
1 'polypeptide(L)'
;MDNRYHTLQTVYRIVRGQANPQQYLCSPREMFLHSTFDWDLILKHLRLLETEGLVQLQQLETPHCYMTIAGIEKAEKVIQERELAAPKEIQLKVVPE
;
A
#
# COMPACT_ATOMS: atom_id res chain seq x y z
N MET A 1 -4.78 16.95 2.99
CA MET A 1 -4.92 15.53 3.27
C MET A 1 -3.73 14.79 2.73
N ASP A 2 -3.11 13.96 3.53
CA ASP A 2 -1.95 13.26 3.03
C ASP A 2 -2.35 12.00 2.31
N ASN A 3 -1.45 11.49 1.50
CA ASN A 3 -1.70 10.34 0.67
C ASN A 3 -0.98 9.09 1.14
N ARG A 4 -0.73 9.02 2.46
CA ARG A 4 0.04 7.88 2.99
C ARG A 4 -0.62 6.54 2.67
N TYR A 5 -1.94 6.50 2.63
CA TYR A 5 -2.62 5.24 2.36
C TYR A 5 -2.52 4.83 0.89
N HIS A 6 -2.22 5.76 -0.01
CA HIS A 6 -1.89 5.39 -1.38
C HIS A 6 -0.55 4.65 -1.41
N THR A 7 0.41 5.11 -0.60
CA THR A 7 1.68 4.41 -0.47
C THR A 7 1.47 3.03 0.17
N LEU A 8 0.60 2.95 1.16
CA LEU A 8 0.28 1.67 1.77
C LEU A 8 -0.28 0.69 0.73
N GLN A 9 -1.17 1.18 -0.13
CA GLN A 9 -1.72 0.34 -1.19
C GLN A 9 -0.64 -0.09 -2.18
N THR A 10 0.32 0.79 -2.47
CA THR A 10 1.42 0.45 -3.35
C THR A 10 2.22 -0.71 -2.78
N VAL A 11 2.56 -0.64 -1.50
CA VAL A 11 3.31 -1.72 -0.84
C VAL A 11 2.46 -3.00 -0.82
N TYR A 12 1.18 -2.87 -0.55
CA TYR A 12 0.28 -4.02 -0.53
C TYR A 12 0.25 -4.72 -1.89
N ARG A 13 0.18 -3.95 -2.98
CA ARG A 13 0.17 -4.55 -4.32
C ARG A 13 1.44 -5.33 -4.61
N ILE A 14 2.57 -4.88 -4.06
CA ILE A 14 3.82 -5.58 -4.25
C ILE A 14 3.80 -6.91 -3.51
N VAL A 15 3.31 -6.90 -2.27
CA VAL A 15 3.44 -8.09 -1.42
C VAL A 15 2.31 -9.11 -1.57
N ARG A 16 1.16 -8.68 -2.04
CA ARG A 16 -0.02 -9.58 -2.01
C ARG A 16 0.14 -10.82 -2.88
N GLY A 17 1.04 -10.76 -3.85
CA GLY A 17 1.30 -11.91 -4.71
C GLY A 17 2.36 -12.85 -4.18
N GLN A 18 2.92 -12.56 -3.01
CA GLN A 18 3.99 -13.36 -2.45
C GLN A 18 3.44 -14.42 -1.51
N ALA A 19 4.20 -15.49 -1.31
CA ALA A 19 3.76 -16.58 -0.45
C ALA A 19 3.54 -16.11 0.99
N ASN A 20 4.39 -15.20 1.46
CA ASN A 20 4.26 -14.66 2.82
C ASN A 20 4.25 -13.14 2.75
N PRO A 21 3.10 -12.54 2.46
CA PRO A 21 3.05 -11.09 2.26
C PRO A 21 3.60 -10.28 3.41
N GLN A 22 3.36 -10.72 4.65
CA GLN A 22 3.82 -9.95 5.81
C GLN A 22 5.31 -10.11 6.07
N GLN A 23 5.98 -11.00 5.36
CA GLN A 23 7.40 -11.19 5.51
C GLN A 23 8.19 -10.76 4.29
N TYR A 24 7.51 -10.29 3.26
CA TYR A 24 8.18 -9.88 2.04
C TYR A 24 8.76 -8.48 2.21
N LEU A 25 10.07 -8.36 2.04
CA LEU A 25 10.77 -7.10 2.25
C LEU A 25 10.81 -6.32 0.94
N CYS A 26 10.07 -5.22 0.88
CA CYS A 26 10.00 -4.39 -0.31
C CYS A 26 11.23 -3.50 -0.41
N SER A 27 11.85 -3.46 -1.57
CA SER A 27 12.99 -2.59 -1.80
C SER A 27 12.52 -1.20 -2.20
N PRO A 28 13.38 -0.18 -2.06
CA PRO A 28 13.02 1.16 -2.52
C PRO A 28 12.69 1.17 -4.01
N ARG A 29 13.42 0.40 -4.79
CA ARG A 29 13.19 0.36 -6.23
C ARG A 29 11.80 -0.15 -6.56
N GLU A 30 11.37 -1.23 -5.90
CA GLU A 30 10.05 -1.77 -6.13
C GLU A 30 8.98 -0.75 -5.77
N MET A 31 9.14 -0.10 -4.63
CA MET A 31 8.16 0.88 -4.18
C MET A 31 8.11 2.08 -5.11
N PHE A 32 9.25 2.54 -5.57
CA PHE A 32 9.30 3.67 -6.49
C PHE A 32 8.67 3.32 -7.84
N LEU A 33 8.96 2.14 -8.36
CA LEU A 33 8.44 1.74 -9.66
C LEU A 33 6.93 1.56 -9.67
N HIS A 34 6.35 1.22 -8.53
CA HIS A 34 4.91 0.99 -8.43
C HIS A 34 4.14 2.19 -7.91
N SER A 35 4.82 3.33 -7.71
CA SER A 35 4.19 4.52 -7.15
C SER A 35 4.24 5.67 -8.15
N THR A 36 3.33 6.63 -7.99
CA THR A 36 3.39 7.84 -8.77
C THR A 36 4.10 8.95 -8.02
N PHE A 37 4.53 8.69 -6.78
CA PHE A 37 5.21 9.67 -5.95
C PHE A 37 6.72 9.54 -6.10
N ASP A 38 7.45 10.62 -5.82
CA ASP A 38 8.90 10.52 -5.79
C ASP A 38 9.33 9.84 -4.49
N TRP A 39 10.60 9.45 -4.43
CA TRP A 39 11.10 8.66 -3.30
C TRP A 39 11.02 9.41 -1.97
N ASP A 40 11.28 10.70 -1.97
CA ASP A 40 11.24 11.46 -0.72
C ASP A 40 9.84 11.40 -0.09
N LEU A 41 8.82 11.52 -0.92
CA LEU A 41 7.46 11.47 -0.44
C LEU A 41 7.08 10.07 0.00
N ILE A 42 7.51 9.06 -0.76
CA ILE A 42 7.26 7.67 -0.38
C ILE A 42 7.87 7.40 1.00
N LEU A 43 9.10 7.81 1.21
CA LEU A 43 9.77 7.57 2.48
C LEU A 43 9.06 8.29 3.63
N LYS A 44 8.59 9.51 3.38
CA LYS A 44 7.83 10.23 4.39
C LYS A 44 6.56 9.48 4.75
N HIS A 45 5.85 8.98 3.75
CA HIS A 45 4.64 8.19 3.98
C HIS A 45 4.95 6.92 4.76
N LEU A 46 6.04 6.24 4.43
CA LEU A 46 6.41 5.02 5.12
C LEU A 46 6.68 5.26 6.59
N ARG A 47 7.31 6.39 6.91
CA ARG A 47 7.56 6.72 8.30
C ARG A 47 6.27 6.99 9.06
N LEU A 48 5.32 7.65 8.40
CA LEU A 48 4.02 7.89 9.02
C LEU A 48 3.26 6.57 9.21
N LEU A 49 3.33 5.69 8.21
CA LEU A 49 2.67 4.39 8.32
C LEU A 49 3.31 3.53 9.40
N GLU A 50 4.63 3.63 9.57
CA GLU A 50 5.29 2.90 10.64
C GLU A 50 4.83 3.39 12.00
N THR A 51 4.63 4.69 12.14
CA THR A 51 4.10 5.24 13.38
C THR A 51 2.72 4.68 13.70
N GLU A 52 1.94 4.36 12.68
CA GLU A 52 0.63 3.75 12.88
C GLU A 52 0.70 2.24 13.06
N GLY A 53 1.88 1.66 12.93
CA GLY A 53 2.03 0.21 13.07
C GLY A 53 1.62 -0.58 11.85
N LEU A 54 1.51 0.07 10.69
CA LEU A 54 1.02 -0.57 9.47
C LEU A 54 2.15 -1.15 8.62
N VAL A 55 3.35 -0.57 8.71
CA VAL A 55 4.54 -1.11 8.05
C VAL A 55 5.68 -1.04 9.04
N GLN A 56 6.76 -1.74 8.73
CA GLN A 56 7.96 -1.67 9.53
C GLN A 56 9.14 -1.43 8.61
N LEU A 57 9.91 -0.37 8.88
CA LEU A 57 11.06 -0.05 8.07
C LEU A 57 12.26 -0.86 8.52
N GLN A 58 13.02 -1.33 7.55
CA GLN A 58 14.22 -2.10 7.81
C GLN A 58 15.37 -1.36 7.15
N GLN A 59 16.28 -0.86 7.96
CA GLN A 59 17.42 -0.11 7.42
C GLN A 59 18.53 -1.08 7.02
N LEU A 60 18.67 -1.27 5.73
CA LEU A 60 19.75 -2.04 5.16
C LEU A 60 20.70 -1.02 4.51
N GLU A 61 21.27 -1.31 3.36
CA GLU A 61 22.03 -0.30 2.66
C GLU A 61 21.10 0.82 2.24
N THR A 62 19.86 0.47 1.92
CA THR A 62 18.82 1.42 1.63
C THR A 62 17.62 1.04 2.47
N PRO A 63 16.69 1.98 2.73
CA PRO A 63 15.52 1.66 3.54
C PRO A 63 14.58 0.72 2.80
N HIS A 64 14.33 -0.42 3.43
CA HIS A 64 13.35 -1.37 2.93
C HIS A 64 12.17 -1.37 3.90
N CYS A 65 11.05 -1.95 3.51
CA CYS A 65 9.95 -2.07 4.44
C CYS A 65 9.16 -3.34 4.20
N TYR A 66 8.48 -3.81 5.24
CA TYR A 66 7.52 -4.89 5.07
C TYR A 66 6.25 -4.51 5.81
N MET A 67 5.14 -5.13 5.39
CA MET A 67 3.86 -4.82 5.99
C MET A 67 3.62 -5.66 7.22
N THR A 68 2.99 -5.05 8.21
CA THR A 68 2.52 -5.80 9.37
C THR A 68 1.16 -6.41 9.02
N ILE A 69 0.66 -7.29 9.86
CA ILE A 69 -0.68 -7.85 9.69
C ILE A 69 -1.69 -6.72 9.70
N ALA A 70 -1.53 -5.76 10.61
CA ALA A 70 -2.43 -4.60 10.68
C ALA A 70 -2.36 -3.78 9.40
N GLY A 71 -1.18 -3.67 8.79
CA GLY A 71 -1.02 -2.96 7.53
C GLY A 71 -1.75 -3.63 6.40
N ILE A 72 -1.66 -4.94 6.32
CA ILE A 72 -2.35 -5.70 5.29
C ILE A 72 -3.86 -5.53 5.44
N GLU A 73 -4.37 -5.64 6.67
CA GLU A 73 -5.79 -5.47 6.92
C GLU A 73 -6.26 -4.07 6.57
N LYS A 74 -5.48 -3.06 6.92
CA LYS A 74 -5.83 -1.69 6.61
C LYS A 74 -5.83 -1.43 5.11
N ALA A 75 -4.84 -1.97 4.40
CA ALA A 75 -4.77 -1.81 2.95
C ALA A 75 -5.97 -2.44 2.27
N GLU A 76 -6.36 -3.63 2.72
CA GLU A 76 -7.52 -4.30 2.16
C GLU A 76 -8.79 -3.51 2.43
N LYS A 77 -8.90 -2.94 3.62
CA LYS A 77 -10.07 -2.15 3.97
C LYS A 77 -10.16 -0.88 3.12
N VAL A 78 -9.03 -0.20 2.92
CA VAL A 78 -9.01 1.01 2.11
C VAL A 78 -9.39 0.72 0.67
N ILE A 79 -8.86 -0.37 0.12
CA ILE A 79 -9.19 -0.77 -1.24
C ILE A 79 -10.68 -1.11 -1.34
N GLN A 80 -11.20 -1.84 -0.37
CA GLN A 80 -12.59 -2.21 -0.35
C GLN A 80 -13.49 -1.00 -0.29
N GLU A 81 -13.15 -0.02 0.53
CA GLU A 81 -13.94 1.20 0.64
C GLU A 81 -13.94 1.96 -0.68
N ARG A 82 -12.83 1.99 -1.38
CA ARG A 82 -12.76 2.66 -2.67
C ARG A 82 -13.58 1.93 -3.73
N GLU A 83 -13.57 0.62 -3.68
CA GLU A 83 -14.36 -0.16 -4.62
C GLU A 83 -15.84 -0.01 -4.37
N LEU A 84 -16.23 0.12 -3.11
CA LEU A 84 -17.63 0.35 -2.81
C LEU A 84 -18.09 1.73 -3.27
N ALA A 85 -17.18 2.69 -3.30
CA ALA A 85 -17.54 4.01 -3.78
C ALA A 85 -17.59 4.05 -5.30
N ALA A 86 -16.63 3.45 -5.95
CA ALA A 86 -16.56 3.47 -7.40
C ALA A 86 -17.65 2.66 -8.06
N PRO A 87 -17.92 1.46 -7.61
CA PRO A 87 -18.91 0.63 -8.26
C PRO A 87 -20.25 1.25 -8.37
N LYS A 88 -20.57 2.16 -7.52
CA LYS A 88 -21.81 2.78 -7.64
C LYS A 88 -21.98 3.41 -8.94
N GLU A 89 -20.92 3.81 -9.55
CA GLU A 89 -21.05 4.39 -10.79
C GLU A 89 -20.94 3.45 -11.83
N ILE A 90 -20.20 2.40 -11.65
CA ILE A 90 -19.93 1.54 -12.66
C ILE A 90 -20.88 0.53 -12.85
N GLN A 91 -21.35 -0.04 -11.82
CA GLN A 91 -22.16 -1.11 -11.98
C GLN A 91 -23.35 -0.85 -12.47
N LEU A 92 -23.60 0.16 -12.54
CA LEU A 92 -24.71 0.32 -13.12
C LEU A 92 -24.66 -0.01 -14.39
N LYS A 93 -23.87 -0.34 -14.75
CA LYS A 93 -23.74 -0.69 -15.95
C LYS A 93 -23.76 -1.82 -16.23
N VAL A 94 -23.98 -2.13 -15.45
CA VAL A 94 -24.08 -2.92 -15.91
C VAL A 94 -24.66 -3.53 -16.18
N VAL A 95 -24.66 -3.52 -15.72
CA VAL A 95 -25.19 -3.88 -16.08
C VAL A 95 -25.78 -4.17 -16.60
N PRO A 96 -26.01 -4.30 -16.75
CA PRO A 96 -26.53 -4.48 -17.26
C PRO A 96 -27.02 -4.72 -17.69
N GLU A 97 -26.91 -4.96 -17.50
CA GLU A 97 -27.28 -5.01 -17.93
C GLU A 97 -27.73 -5.11 -18.26
#